data_56c206cac18bd545e6be31f174b4f250
#
_entry.id   56c206cac18bd545e6be31f174b4f250
#
_cell.length_a   1.000
_cell.length_b   1.000
_cell.length_c   1.000
_cell.angle_alpha   90.00
_cell.angle_beta   90.00
_cell.angle_gamma   90.00
#
_symmetry.space_group_name_H-M   'P 1'
#
loop_
_entity.id
_entity.type
_entity.pdbx_description
1 polymer ?
#
loop_
_entity_poly.entity_id
_entity_poly.type
_entity_poly.pdbx_seq_one_letter_code
_entity_poly.pdbx_strand_id
1 'polypeptide(L)'
;MKKLSLFIMLLLVSLAANASSILIKGADIYSANGLLPKSNIYIENGIITTIGRSTPMSADMEIDGSGMSITAGLFNASTHIGTVEVSAISPTVDFYSENEEVTAALRISDAFNPRSTLIPHNRVHGLTHALLVPESGTNLFSGQVGLVQLGNQPKVIHNSLAIALDFTEYGVELSGSSRAAALVQLRQALDDAKDFSRNRKAAMAGEHRDYVLSYADLAALEPVVNGDKPLLVKTHRASDITTILALAKDFQLQLILSGAIEGWMVADEIAKAEIPVIMDPIHNLPNSYESLGARL
;
A
#
# COMPACT_ATOMS: atom_id res chain seq x y z
N MET A 1 -57.85 -14.94 -8.03
CA MET A 1 -57.35 -13.86 -8.88
C MET A 1 -56.97 -12.60 -8.08
N LYS A 2 -57.80 -12.06 -7.19
CA LYS A 2 -57.49 -10.84 -6.40
C LYS A 2 -56.28 -10.96 -5.47
N LYS A 3 -56.00 -12.14 -4.88
CA LYS A 3 -54.79 -12.35 -4.01
C LYS A 3 -53.50 -12.45 -4.79
N LEU A 4 -53.53 -12.96 -6.03
CA LEU A 4 -52.35 -13.02 -6.91
C LEU A 4 -51.97 -11.64 -7.45
N SER A 5 -52.98 -10.80 -7.76
CA SER A 5 -52.77 -9.40 -8.20
C SER A 5 -52.16 -8.54 -7.09
N LEU A 6 -52.55 -8.75 -5.82
CA LEU A 6 -51.99 -8.04 -4.67
C LEU A 6 -50.54 -8.43 -4.40
N PHE A 7 -50.17 -9.71 -4.61
CA PHE A 7 -48.80 -10.22 -4.42
C PHE A 7 -47.87 -9.69 -5.50
N ILE A 8 -48.31 -9.59 -6.75
CA ILE A 8 -47.56 -8.99 -7.88
C ILE A 8 -47.40 -7.48 -7.65
N MET A 9 -48.39 -6.79 -7.10
CA MET A 9 -48.29 -5.37 -6.78
C MET A 9 -47.33 -5.10 -5.61
N LEU A 10 -47.26 -5.98 -4.60
CA LEU A 10 -46.27 -5.90 -3.53
C LEU A 10 -44.82 -6.20 -4.03
N LEU A 11 -44.67 -7.11 -4.99
CA LEU A 11 -43.34 -7.43 -5.60
C LEU A 11 -42.80 -6.28 -6.44
N LEU A 12 -43.67 -5.50 -7.07
CA LEU A 12 -43.29 -4.33 -7.87
C LEU A 12 -42.90 -3.12 -7.02
N VAL A 13 -43.38 -3.02 -5.78
CA VAL A 13 -42.99 -1.94 -4.85
C VAL A 13 -41.62 -2.19 -4.22
N SER A 14 -41.16 -3.43 -4.17
CA SER A 14 -39.82 -3.77 -3.62
C SER A 14 -38.64 -3.53 -4.58
N LEU A 15 -38.90 -3.14 -5.82
CA LEU A 15 -37.90 -2.85 -6.83
C LEU A 15 -37.63 -1.34 -7.05
N ALA A 16 -38.21 -0.47 -6.22
CA ALA A 16 -37.74 0.91 -6.12
C ALA A 16 -36.40 0.90 -5.35
N ALA A 17 -35.33 0.47 -6.02
CA ALA A 17 -33.98 0.84 -5.61
C ALA A 17 -34.00 2.38 -5.58
N ASN A 18 -33.92 2.97 -4.38
CA ASN A 18 -33.77 4.41 -4.24
C ASN A 18 -32.48 4.80 -4.93
N ALA A 19 -32.57 5.15 -6.20
CA ALA A 19 -31.49 5.80 -6.91
C ALA A 19 -31.24 7.10 -6.13
N SER A 20 -30.13 7.16 -5.42
CA SER A 20 -29.73 8.37 -4.74
C SER A 20 -28.83 9.17 -5.66
N SER A 21 -29.27 10.36 -6.01
CA SER A 21 -28.48 11.29 -6.79
C SER A 21 -28.01 12.46 -5.94
N ILE A 22 -26.77 12.89 -6.17
CA ILE A 22 -26.15 14.04 -5.51
C ILE A 22 -25.60 14.98 -6.57
N LEU A 23 -25.93 16.25 -6.45
CA LEU A 23 -25.38 17.31 -7.29
C LEU A 23 -24.61 18.30 -6.43
N ILE A 24 -23.30 18.38 -6.63
CA ILE A 24 -22.44 19.41 -6.02
C ILE A 24 -22.27 20.52 -7.05
N LYS A 25 -22.61 21.77 -6.68
CA LYS A 25 -22.64 22.91 -7.61
C LYS A 25 -21.55 23.92 -7.32
N GLY A 26 -20.89 24.42 -8.36
CA GLY A 26 -20.07 25.63 -8.32
C GLY A 26 -18.72 25.50 -7.61
N ALA A 27 -18.22 24.29 -7.39
CA ALA A 27 -16.94 24.06 -6.74
C ALA A 27 -15.75 24.19 -7.70
N ASP A 28 -14.57 24.45 -7.16
CA ASP A 28 -13.31 24.34 -7.89
C ASP A 28 -12.82 22.89 -7.82
N ILE A 29 -12.82 22.17 -8.96
CA ILE A 29 -12.52 20.74 -9.01
C ILE A 29 -11.11 20.53 -9.52
N TYR A 30 -10.25 19.95 -8.70
CA TYR A 30 -8.88 19.56 -9.05
C TYR A 30 -8.88 18.10 -9.59
N SER A 31 -8.63 17.96 -10.88
CA SER A 31 -8.55 16.66 -11.56
C SER A 31 -7.13 16.39 -12.07
N ALA A 32 -6.89 15.17 -12.55
CA ALA A 32 -5.61 14.80 -13.19
C ALA A 32 -5.31 15.68 -14.43
N ASN A 33 -6.34 16.26 -15.06
CA ASN A 33 -6.21 17.14 -16.23
C ASN A 33 -6.14 18.63 -15.87
N GLY A 34 -6.05 18.97 -14.59
CA GLY A 34 -5.98 20.33 -14.08
C GLY A 34 -7.24 20.80 -13.38
N LEU A 35 -7.29 22.12 -13.14
CA LEU A 35 -8.38 22.78 -12.43
C LEU A 35 -9.58 23.04 -13.34
N LEU A 36 -10.77 22.63 -12.90
CA LEU A 36 -12.06 22.95 -13.47
C LEU A 36 -12.77 23.96 -12.53
N PRO A 37 -12.67 25.25 -12.79
CA PRO A 37 -13.23 26.26 -11.89
C PRO A 37 -14.75 26.33 -12.01
N LYS A 38 -15.42 26.58 -10.87
CA LYS A 38 -16.88 26.76 -10.74
C LYS A 38 -17.66 25.70 -11.51
N SER A 39 -17.27 24.44 -11.29
CA SER A 39 -17.84 23.28 -11.98
C SER A 39 -18.72 22.46 -11.03
N ASN A 40 -19.54 21.60 -11.63
CA ASN A 40 -20.46 20.74 -10.88
C ASN A 40 -20.00 19.30 -10.97
N ILE A 41 -20.39 18.48 -9.97
CA ILE A 41 -20.27 17.03 -9.99
C ILE A 41 -21.67 16.44 -9.81
N TYR A 42 -22.07 15.57 -10.71
CA TYR A 42 -23.27 14.77 -10.57
C TYR A 42 -22.93 13.33 -10.27
N ILE A 43 -23.50 12.83 -9.19
CA ILE A 43 -23.26 11.48 -8.67
C ILE A 43 -24.60 10.76 -8.68
N GLU A 44 -24.65 9.56 -9.24
CA GLU A 44 -25.82 8.71 -9.28
C GLU A 44 -25.44 7.30 -8.79
N ASN A 45 -26.17 6.80 -7.79
CA ASN A 45 -25.89 5.49 -7.16
C ASN A 45 -24.45 5.32 -6.68
N GLY A 46 -23.83 6.40 -6.18
CA GLY A 46 -22.46 6.39 -5.68
C GLY A 46 -21.38 6.48 -6.77
N ILE A 47 -21.76 6.65 -8.02
CA ILE A 47 -20.85 6.78 -9.17
C ILE A 47 -20.88 8.22 -9.70
N ILE A 48 -19.72 8.84 -9.90
CA ILE A 48 -19.62 10.13 -10.59
C ILE A 48 -19.93 9.89 -12.07
N THR A 49 -21.05 10.42 -12.54
CA THR A 49 -21.50 10.25 -13.93
C THR A 49 -21.16 11.45 -14.80
N THR A 50 -21.09 12.65 -14.20
CA THR A 50 -20.78 13.88 -14.94
C THR A 50 -19.96 14.84 -14.09
N ILE A 51 -18.92 15.43 -14.70
CA ILE A 51 -18.14 16.53 -14.14
C ILE A 51 -18.11 17.66 -15.16
N GLY A 52 -18.40 18.89 -14.73
CA GLY A 52 -18.34 20.07 -15.58
C GLY A 52 -19.48 21.06 -15.34
N ARG A 53 -19.65 22.00 -16.25
CA ARG A 53 -20.70 23.04 -16.12
C ARG A 53 -22.06 22.56 -16.57
N SER A 54 -22.12 21.61 -17.50
CA SER A 54 -23.36 21.02 -18.04
C SER A 54 -23.67 19.72 -17.31
N THR A 55 -24.39 19.80 -16.20
CA THR A 55 -24.86 18.67 -15.39
C THR A 55 -26.39 18.67 -15.34
N PRO A 56 -27.07 17.60 -14.95
CA PRO A 56 -28.49 17.62 -14.62
C PRO A 56 -28.83 18.78 -13.69
N MET A 57 -29.99 19.36 -13.84
CA MET A 57 -30.36 20.58 -13.09
C MET A 57 -30.87 20.30 -11.70
N SER A 58 -31.17 19.04 -11.35
CA SER A 58 -31.70 18.62 -10.05
C SER A 58 -31.18 17.24 -9.68
N ALA A 59 -31.10 16.98 -8.37
CA ALA A 59 -30.77 15.71 -7.76
C ALA A 59 -31.57 15.54 -6.45
N ASP A 60 -31.59 14.33 -5.88
CA ASP A 60 -32.24 14.09 -4.59
C ASP A 60 -31.57 14.89 -3.46
N MET A 61 -30.25 15.10 -3.56
CA MET A 61 -29.47 15.96 -2.67
C MET A 61 -28.68 16.97 -3.49
N GLU A 62 -28.78 18.23 -3.13
CA GLU A 62 -27.97 19.29 -3.72
C GLU A 62 -27.04 19.90 -2.66
N ILE A 63 -25.78 20.08 -3.03
CA ILE A 63 -24.73 20.66 -2.18
C ILE A 63 -24.21 21.92 -2.88
N ASP A 64 -24.28 23.07 -2.22
CA ASP A 64 -23.60 24.27 -2.68
C ASP A 64 -22.11 24.15 -2.39
N GLY A 65 -21.33 23.98 -3.45
CA GLY A 65 -19.86 23.90 -3.43
C GLY A 65 -19.18 25.25 -3.74
N SER A 66 -19.92 26.35 -3.78
CA SER A 66 -19.37 27.67 -4.08
C SER A 66 -18.26 28.06 -3.11
N GLY A 67 -17.08 28.35 -3.62
CA GLY A 67 -15.89 28.64 -2.81
C GLY A 67 -15.21 27.43 -2.15
N MET A 68 -15.70 26.21 -2.44
CA MET A 68 -15.08 24.99 -1.98
C MET A 68 -14.18 24.38 -3.06
N SER A 69 -13.15 23.65 -2.62
CA SER A 69 -12.27 22.86 -3.46
C SER A 69 -12.63 21.37 -3.34
N ILE A 70 -12.70 20.69 -4.49
CA ILE A 70 -12.93 19.25 -4.55
C ILE A 70 -11.70 18.58 -5.17
N THR A 71 -11.19 17.55 -4.53
CA THR A 71 -10.07 16.72 -4.99
C THR A 71 -10.49 15.26 -5.04
N ALA A 72 -9.71 14.43 -5.71
CA ALA A 72 -9.77 12.99 -5.47
C ALA A 72 -9.50 12.69 -3.98
N GLY A 73 -10.05 11.59 -3.50
CA GLY A 73 -9.79 11.16 -2.13
C GLY A 73 -8.30 10.89 -1.89
N LEU A 74 -7.83 11.20 -0.68
CA LEU A 74 -6.44 11.01 -0.30
C LEU A 74 -6.07 9.53 -0.28
N PHE A 75 -4.82 9.27 -0.65
CA PHE A 75 -4.19 7.95 -0.63
C PHE A 75 -2.99 7.99 0.31
N ASN A 76 -2.95 7.10 1.31
CA ASN A 76 -1.77 6.93 2.16
C ASN A 76 -0.93 5.76 1.62
N ALA A 77 0.28 6.05 1.17
CA ALA A 77 1.17 5.07 0.55
C ALA A 77 1.94 4.19 1.55
N SER A 78 1.82 4.44 2.87
CA SER A 78 2.47 3.61 3.90
C SER A 78 1.76 3.81 5.25
N THR A 79 1.04 2.80 5.73
CA THR A 79 0.33 2.86 7.01
C THR A 79 0.03 1.46 7.55
N HIS A 80 -0.33 1.41 8.85
CA HIS A 80 -0.82 0.21 9.54
C HIS A 80 -2.31 0.30 9.90
N ILE A 81 -3.07 1.20 9.25
CA ILE A 81 -4.49 1.41 9.58
C ILE A 81 -5.30 0.11 9.44
N GLY A 82 -6.01 -0.25 10.50
CA GLY A 82 -6.78 -1.49 10.56
C GLY A 82 -5.97 -2.74 10.91
N THR A 83 -4.64 -2.64 11.08
CA THR A 83 -3.78 -3.70 11.62
C THR A 83 -3.13 -3.32 12.93
N VAL A 84 -3.54 -2.19 13.49
CA VAL A 84 -3.20 -1.70 14.83
C VAL A 84 -4.35 -0.87 15.37
N GLU A 85 -4.65 -1.00 16.65
CA GLU A 85 -5.60 -0.07 17.35
C GLU A 85 -4.83 0.84 18.30
N VAL A 86 -3.96 0.29 19.14
CA VAL A 86 -3.12 1.03 20.08
C VAL A 86 -1.70 0.47 20.03
N SER A 87 -0.77 1.21 19.45
CA SER A 87 0.61 0.76 19.21
C SER A 87 1.38 0.34 20.48
N ALA A 88 1.02 0.88 21.64
CA ALA A 88 1.63 0.52 22.93
C ALA A 88 1.04 -0.76 23.56
N ILE A 89 0.02 -1.37 22.93
CA ILE A 89 -0.65 -2.57 23.45
C ILE A 89 -0.43 -3.71 22.45
N SER A 90 0.58 -4.53 22.71
CA SER A 90 1.05 -5.61 21.84
C SER A 90 -0.07 -6.50 21.26
N PRO A 91 -1.10 -6.96 22.02
CA PRO A 91 -2.20 -7.76 21.44
C PRO A 91 -3.08 -7.03 20.41
N THR A 92 -2.86 -5.75 20.15
CA THR A 92 -3.59 -4.96 19.14
C THR A 92 -2.71 -4.59 17.95
N VAL A 93 -1.53 -5.19 17.84
CA VAL A 93 -0.52 -4.89 16.82
C VAL A 93 -0.29 -6.14 15.98
N ASP A 94 -0.69 -6.08 14.71
CA ASP A 94 -0.67 -7.21 13.77
C ASP A 94 0.09 -6.87 12.46
N PHE A 95 0.92 -5.83 12.45
CA PHE A 95 1.63 -5.40 11.25
C PHE A 95 3.06 -5.94 11.12
N TYR A 96 3.53 -6.77 12.06
CA TYR A 96 4.82 -7.47 12.01
C TYR A 96 4.71 -8.86 12.66
N SER A 97 5.72 -9.70 12.48
CA SER A 97 5.82 -11.02 13.10
C SER A 97 7.20 -11.19 13.74
N GLU A 98 7.22 -11.73 14.96
CA GLU A 98 8.44 -12.16 15.64
C GLU A 98 8.82 -13.62 15.34
N ASN A 99 8.07 -14.29 14.44
CA ASN A 99 8.36 -15.65 14.01
C ASN A 99 9.35 -15.63 12.85
N GLU A 100 10.54 -16.19 13.06
CA GLU A 100 11.62 -16.27 12.06
C GLU A 100 11.24 -17.05 10.80
N GLU A 101 10.25 -17.95 10.87
CA GLU A 101 9.76 -18.75 9.74
C GLU A 101 8.73 -18.00 8.87
N VAL A 102 8.28 -16.82 9.31
CA VAL A 102 7.23 -16.03 8.64
C VAL A 102 7.70 -14.59 8.48
N THR A 103 8.34 -14.30 7.37
CA THR A 103 8.90 -12.99 7.05
C THR A 103 8.33 -12.46 5.73
N ALA A 104 8.93 -12.73 4.59
CA ALA A 104 8.40 -12.33 3.28
C ALA A 104 6.98 -12.89 2.99
N ALA A 105 6.62 -14.01 3.60
CA ALA A 105 5.30 -14.62 3.48
C ALA A 105 4.21 -13.90 4.29
N LEU A 106 4.58 -13.09 5.31
CA LEU A 106 3.60 -12.35 6.11
C LEU A 106 2.70 -11.51 5.22
N ARG A 107 1.40 -11.80 5.23
CA ARG A 107 0.41 -11.06 4.47
C ARG A 107 -0.36 -10.13 5.41
N ILE A 108 0.09 -8.88 5.52
CA ILE A 108 -0.51 -7.90 6.45
C ILE A 108 -2.03 -7.71 6.23
N SER A 109 -2.51 -7.87 5.00
CA SER A 109 -3.93 -7.75 4.68
C SER A 109 -4.81 -8.81 5.34
N ASP A 110 -4.27 -9.96 5.74
CA ASP A 110 -5.01 -11.01 6.44
C ASP A 110 -5.37 -10.59 7.89
N ALA A 111 -4.62 -9.63 8.44
CA ALA A 111 -4.88 -9.02 9.75
C ALA A 111 -5.77 -7.75 9.68
N PHE A 112 -6.22 -7.34 8.49
CA PHE A 112 -6.99 -6.11 8.34
C PHE A 112 -8.34 -6.19 9.05
N ASN A 113 -8.55 -5.34 10.06
CA ASN A 113 -9.81 -5.18 10.76
C ASN A 113 -10.64 -4.04 10.12
N PRO A 114 -11.68 -4.34 9.33
CA PRO A 114 -12.52 -3.30 8.71
C PRO A 114 -13.37 -2.52 9.73
N ARG A 115 -13.41 -2.94 10.99
CA ARG A 115 -14.11 -2.27 12.10
C ARG A 115 -13.18 -1.43 12.97
N SER A 116 -11.91 -1.30 12.62
CA SER A 116 -10.96 -0.45 13.36
C SER A 116 -11.51 0.96 13.52
N THR A 117 -11.41 1.49 14.74
CA THR A 117 -11.88 2.84 15.09
C THR A 117 -11.06 3.93 14.39
N LEU A 118 -9.85 3.61 13.96
CA LEU A 118 -8.97 4.51 13.23
C LEU A 118 -9.49 4.79 11.80
N ILE A 119 -10.23 3.88 11.19
CA ILE A 119 -10.73 4.03 9.81
C ILE A 119 -11.72 5.21 9.70
N PRO A 120 -12.84 5.26 10.44
CA PRO A 120 -13.77 6.38 10.34
C PRO A 120 -13.12 7.71 10.74
N HIS A 121 -12.20 7.71 11.72
CA HIS A 121 -11.46 8.90 12.13
C HIS A 121 -10.63 9.49 10.98
N ASN A 122 -9.90 8.66 10.24
CA ASN A 122 -9.10 9.12 9.10
C ASN A 122 -9.94 9.43 7.86
N ARG A 123 -11.02 8.68 7.64
CA ARG A 123 -11.92 8.88 6.50
C ARG A 123 -12.59 10.25 6.50
N VAL A 124 -12.99 10.79 7.66
CA VAL A 124 -13.59 12.15 7.74
C VAL A 124 -12.61 13.25 7.32
N HIS A 125 -11.31 12.97 7.32
CA HIS A 125 -10.26 13.84 6.81
C HIS A 125 -9.89 13.58 5.35
N GLY A 126 -10.69 12.79 4.63
CA GLY A 126 -10.55 12.56 3.19
C GLY A 126 -9.69 11.34 2.79
N LEU A 127 -9.19 10.53 3.74
CA LEU A 127 -8.46 9.32 3.41
C LEU A 127 -9.41 8.25 2.89
N THR A 128 -9.23 7.82 1.63
CA THR A 128 -10.12 6.86 0.96
C THR A 128 -9.48 5.51 0.71
N HIS A 129 -8.17 5.48 0.49
CA HIS A 129 -7.39 4.28 0.21
C HIS A 129 -6.04 4.33 0.91
N ALA A 130 -5.48 3.16 1.18
CA ALA A 130 -4.16 3.08 1.79
C ALA A 130 -3.41 1.81 1.39
N LEU A 131 -2.08 1.89 1.34
CA LEU A 131 -1.22 0.71 1.37
C LEU A 131 -0.95 0.32 2.82
N LEU A 132 -1.24 -0.93 3.14
CA LEU A 132 -0.79 -1.56 4.37
C LEU A 132 0.63 -2.07 4.11
N VAL A 133 1.60 -1.50 4.79
CA VAL A 133 3.02 -1.87 4.65
C VAL A 133 3.47 -2.52 5.95
N PRO A 134 3.80 -3.82 5.97
CA PRO A 134 4.27 -4.48 7.18
C PRO A 134 5.65 -3.96 7.60
N GLU A 135 5.99 -4.14 8.88
CA GLU A 135 7.32 -3.88 9.42
C GLU A 135 8.11 -5.17 9.62
N SER A 136 9.42 -5.05 9.62
CA SER A 136 10.32 -6.17 9.91
C SER A 136 10.29 -6.54 11.40
N GLY A 137 10.28 -7.83 11.71
CA GLY A 137 10.28 -8.32 13.08
C GLY A 137 11.53 -9.12 13.43
N THR A 138 12.07 -9.92 12.50
CA THR A 138 13.18 -10.85 12.76
C THR A 138 14.32 -10.78 11.75
N ASN A 139 14.07 -10.29 10.54
CA ASN A 139 15.09 -10.09 9.50
C ASN A 139 14.72 -8.92 8.58
N LEU A 140 15.41 -8.75 7.45
CA LEU A 140 15.18 -7.67 6.50
C LEU A 140 13.78 -7.68 5.88
N PHE A 141 13.17 -8.85 5.66
CA PHE A 141 11.89 -8.95 4.98
C PHE A 141 10.74 -8.66 5.93
N SER A 142 9.92 -7.67 5.58
CA SER A 142 8.79 -7.24 6.39
C SER A 142 7.50 -8.02 6.04
N GLY A 143 7.31 -8.38 4.76
CA GLY A 143 6.13 -9.10 4.30
C GLY A 143 5.48 -8.51 3.06
N GLN A 144 4.25 -8.91 2.80
CA GLN A 144 3.47 -8.58 1.59
C GLN A 144 2.62 -7.32 1.84
N VAL A 145 2.78 -6.33 0.97
CA VAL A 145 2.04 -5.06 1.00
C VAL A 145 0.62 -5.26 0.49
N GLY A 146 -0.37 -4.83 1.27
CA GLY A 146 -1.78 -4.89 0.91
C GLY A 146 -2.33 -3.52 0.47
N LEU A 147 -3.39 -3.52 -0.35
CA LEU A 147 -4.17 -2.31 -0.69
C LEU A 147 -5.56 -2.42 -0.09
N VAL A 148 -5.97 -1.38 0.62
CA VAL A 148 -7.29 -1.30 1.25
C VAL A 148 -8.06 -0.07 0.79
N GLN A 149 -9.38 -0.23 0.71
CA GLN A 149 -10.35 0.85 0.57
C GLN A 149 -10.96 1.13 1.94
N LEU A 150 -11.08 2.41 2.30
CA LEU A 150 -11.52 2.88 3.61
C LEU A 150 -12.92 3.52 3.60
N GLY A 151 -13.71 3.30 2.54
CA GLY A 151 -15.07 3.81 2.39
C GLY A 151 -16.05 3.30 3.46
N ASN A 152 -17.37 3.43 3.23
CA ASN A 152 -18.39 2.98 4.19
C ASN A 152 -18.34 1.47 4.48
N GLN A 153 -17.80 0.69 3.57
CA GLN A 153 -17.53 -0.74 3.73
C GLN A 153 -16.03 -0.96 3.47
N PRO A 154 -15.18 -0.76 4.50
CA PRO A 154 -13.75 -0.95 4.37
C PRO A 154 -13.43 -2.39 3.98
N LYS A 155 -12.53 -2.56 3.01
CA LYS A 155 -12.15 -3.90 2.53
C LYS A 155 -10.75 -3.89 1.93
N VAL A 156 -10.16 -5.08 1.93
CA VAL A 156 -8.95 -5.36 1.15
C VAL A 156 -9.32 -5.39 -0.33
N ILE A 157 -8.59 -4.64 -1.16
CA ILE A 157 -8.71 -4.63 -2.62
C ILE A 157 -7.67 -5.57 -3.23
N HIS A 158 -6.45 -5.54 -2.69
CA HIS A 158 -5.35 -6.39 -3.15
C HIS A 158 -4.52 -6.88 -1.97
N ASN A 159 -4.25 -8.18 -1.93
CA ASN A 159 -3.57 -8.81 -0.78
C ASN A 159 -2.05 -8.72 -0.82
N SER A 160 -1.44 -8.53 -1.98
CA SER A 160 0.01 -8.63 -2.17
C SER A 160 0.47 -7.88 -3.42
N LEU A 161 0.60 -6.54 -3.30
CA LEU A 161 1.07 -5.68 -4.40
C LEU A 161 2.59 -5.65 -4.53
N ALA A 162 3.30 -5.77 -3.41
CA ALA A 162 4.74 -5.72 -3.33
C ALA A 162 5.22 -6.61 -2.18
N ILE A 163 6.51 -6.90 -2.13
CA ILE A 163 7.17 -7.41 -0.93
C ILE A 163 7.92 -6.23 -0.29
N ALA A 164 7.67 -6.00 1.00
CA ALA A 164 8.36 -4.97 1.77
C ALA A 164 9.64 -5.53 2.39
N LEU A 165 10.68 -4.69 2.37
CA LEU A 165 12.00 -4.96 2.92
C LEU A 165 12.50 -3.71 3.66
N ASP A 166 13.01 -3.88 4.86
CA ASP A 166 13.62 -2.81 5.66
C ASP A 166 15.15 -2.87 5.57
N PHE A 167 15.75 -1.90 4.89
CA PHE A 167 17.19 -1.71 4.79
C PHE A 167 17.63 -0.43 5.49
N THR A 168 16.98 -0.12 6.61
CA THR A 168 17.35 0.94 7.54
C THR A 168 18.30 0.41 8.62
N GLU A 169 18.73 1.29 9.54
CA GLU A 169 19.49 0.87 10.73
C GLU A 169 18.81 -0.27 11.48
N TYR A 170 17.46 -0.21 11.61
CA TYR A 170 16.67 -1.22 12.29
C TYR A 170 16.70 -2.59 11.58
N GLY A 171 16.40 -2.63 10.28
CA GLY A 171 16.42 -3.89 9.51
C GLY A 171 17.83 -4.49 9.43
N VAL A 172 18.86 -3.64 9.34
CA VAL A 172 20.27 -4.07 9.38
C VAL A 172 20.63 -4.67 10.75
N GLU A 173 20.14 -4.10 11.86
CA GLU A 173 20.35 -4.64 13.21
C GLU A 173 19.78 -6.06 13.33
N LEU A 174 18.55 -6.29 12.84
CA LEU A 174 17.92 -7.61 12.79
C LEU A 174 18.72 -8.63 11.95
N SER A 175 19.56 -8.15 11.03
CA SER A 175 20.35 -8.98 10.10
C SER A 175 21.83 -9.06 10.48
N GLY A 176 22.15 -8.97 11.76
CA GLY A 176 23.50 -9.11 12.29
C GLY A 176 24.29 -7.80 12.39
N SER A 177 23.60 -6.66 12.48
CA SER A 177 24.15 -5.32 12.78
C SER A 177 25.21 -4.81 11.80
N SER A 178 25.24 -5.35 10.58
CA SER A 178 26.18 -4.96 9.53
C SER A 178 25.50 -4.89 8.16
N ARG A 179 25.60 -3.73 7.48
CA ARG A 179 25.10 -3.57 6.11
C ARG A 179 25.70 -4.58 5.14
N ALA A 180 26.97 -4.93 5.34
CA ALA A 180 27.62 -5.95 4.52
C ALA A 180 27.01 -7.34 4.74
N ALA A 181 26.75 -7.71 6.00
CA ALA A 181 26.06 -8.97 6.35
C ALA A 181 24.63 -8.99 5.80
N ALA A 182 23.87 -7.91 6.01
CA ALA A 182 22.52 -7.76 5.50
C ALA A 182 22.45 -7.91 3.96
N LEU A 183 23.42 -7.36 3.22
CA LEU A 183 23.51 -7.54 1.76
C LEU A 183 23.86 -8.96 1.34
N VAL A 184 24.68 -9.67 2.11
CA VAL A 184 24.96 -11.10 1.85
C VAL A 184 23.70 -11.91 2.02
N GLN A 185 22.96 -11.70 3.13
CA GLN A 185 21.68 -12.39 3.38
C GLN A 185 20.64 -12.06 2.30
N LEU A 186 20.52 -10.80 1.91
CA LEU A 186 19.59 -10.37 0.86
C LEU A 186 19.91 -11.04 -0.49
N ARG A 187 21.18 -11.03 -0.92
CA ARG A 187 21.59 -11.72 -2.14
C ARG A 187 21.31 -13.22 -2.08
N GLN A 188 21.65 -13.86 -0.95
CA GLN A 188 21.40 -15.28 -0.76
C GLN A 188 19.90 -15.60 -0.84
N ALA A 189 19.03 -14.81 -0.18
CA ALA A 189 17.59 -15.00 -0.22
C ALA A 189 17.01 -14.84 -1.64
N LEU A 190 17.49 -13.86 -2.42
CA LEU A 190 17.09 -13.66 -3.81
C LEU A 190 17.57 -14.80 -4.73
N ASP A 191 18.80 -15.29 -4.54
CA ASP A 191 19.33 -16.44 -5.28
C ASP A 191 18.57 -17.72 -4.91
N ASP A 192 18.27 -17.92 -3.63
CA ASP A 192 17.46 -19.04 -3.15
C ASP A 192 16.04 -19.01 -3.72
N ALA A 193 15.42 -17.82 -3.81
CA ALA A 193 14.10 -17.68 -4.41
C ALA A 193 14.12 -18.01 -5.93
N LYS A 194 15.16 -17.58 -6.65
CA LYS A 194 15.35 -17.96 -8.06
C LYS A 194 15.55 -19.47 -8.24
N ASP A 195 16.32 -20.08 -7.37
CA ASP A 195 16.56 -21.51 -7.39
C ASP A 195 15.30 -22.31 -7.02
N PHE A 196 14.60 -21.89 -5.96
CA PHE A 196 13.33 -22.47 -5.54
C PHE A 196 12.26 -22.42 -6.64
N SER A 197 12.14 -21.30 -7.36
CA SER A 197 11.22 -21.17 -8.50
C SER A 197 11.43 -22.25 -9.56
N ARG A 198 12.69 -22.66 -9.81
CA ARG A 198 13.05 -23.67 -10.79
C ARG A 198 12.94 -25.10 -10.25
N ASN A 199 13.22 -25.31 -8.96
CA ASN A 199 13.40 -26.61 -8.33
C ASN A 199 12.36 -26.94 -7.25
N ARG A 200 11.22 -26.21 -7.23
CA ARG A 200 10.18 -26.26 -6.19
C ARG A 200 9.75 -27.68 -5.81
N LYS A 201 9.56 -28.56 -6.79
CA LYS A 201 9.12 -29.95 -6.53
C LYS A 201 10.18 -30.75 -5.76
N ALA A 202 11.43 -30.65 -6.17
CA ALA A 202 12.55 -31.35 -5.51
C ALA A 202 12.78 -30.77 -4.10
N ALA A 203 12.71 -29.45 -3.94
CA ALA A 203 12.83 -28.78 -2.65
C ALA A 203 11.75 -29.25 -1.67
N MET A 204 10.48 -29.26 -2.09
CA MET A 204 9.36 -29.70 -1.24
C MET A 204 9.38 -31.22 -0.94
N ALA A 205 10.07 -32.02 -1.76
CA ALA A 205 10.29 -33.44 -1.51
C ALA A 205 11.48 -33.72 -0.58
N GLY A 206 12.25 -32.70 -0.17
CA GLY A 206 13.47 -32.86 0.60
C GLY A 206 14.64 -33.40 -0.21
N GLU A 207 14.59 -33.30 -1.55
CA GLU A 207 15.61 -33.80 -2.49
C GLU A 207 16.51 -32.66 -2.99
N HIS A 208 16.53 -31.53 -2.28
CA HIS A 208 17.31 -30.35 -2.64
C HIS A 208 18.08 -29.81 -1.42
N ARG A 209 19.02 -28.88 -1.64
CA ARG A 209 19.76 -28.22 -0.57
C ARG A 209 18.82 -27.41 0.33
N ASP A 210 19.25 -27.15 1.55
CA ASP A 210 18.56 -26.23 2.47
C ASP A 210 18.66 -24.80 1.94
N TYR A 211 17.64 -24.00 2.23
CA TYR A 211 17.52 -22.58 1.92
C TYR A 211 17.60 -21.74 3.20
N VAL A 212 17.95 -20.46 3.05
CA VAL A 212 18.05 -19.53 4.22
C VAL A 212 16.68 -19.06 4.72
N LEU A 213 15.65 -19.15 3.89
CA LEU A 213 14.27 -18.76 4.22
C LEU A 213 13.36 -19.98 4.16
N SER A 214 12.20 -19.88 4.81
CA SER A 214 11.15 -20.89 4.74
C SER A 214 10.62 -21.02 3.30
N TYR A 215 10.05 -22.17 2.96
CA TYR A 215 9.41 -22.37 1.65
C TYR A 215 8.25 -21.39 1.40
N ALA A 216 7.57 -20.94 2.45
CA ALA A 216 6.52 -19.93 2.36
C ALA A 216 7.09 -18.56 1.95
N ASP A 217 8.21 -18.16 2.57
CA ASP A 217 8.90 -16.91 2.24
C ASP A 217 9.48 -16.95 0.82
N LEU A 218 10.10 -18.05 0.42
CA LEU A 218 10.61 -18.23 -0.94
C LEU A 218 9.49 -18.17 -1.97
N ALA A 219 8.34 -18.80 -1.70
CA ALA A 219 7.17 -18.71 -2.57
C ALA A 219 6.60 -17.28 -2.69
N ALA A 220 6.70 -16.48 -1.63
CA ALA A 220 6.31 -15.07 -1.65
C ALA A 220 7.30 -14.21 -2.46
N LEU A 221 8.60 -14.56 -2.45
CA LEU A 221 9.66 -13.87 -3.20
C LEU A 221 9.72 -14.29 -4.68
N GLU A 222 9.18 -15.45 -5.05
CA GLU A 222 9.21 -15.96 -6.44
C GLU A 222 8.71 -14.91 -7.46
N PRO A 223 7.56 -14.23 -7.29
CA PRO A 223 7.12 -13.19 -8.21
C PRO A 223 8.07 -11.98 -8.28
N VAL A 224 8.81 -11.68 -7.21
CA VAL A 224 9.79 -10.59 -7.17
C VAL A 224 10.98 -10.90 -8.06
N VAL A 225 11.57 -12.09 -7.91
CA VAL A 225 12.74 -12.51 -8.69
C VAL A 225 12.41 -12.82 -10.15
N ASN A 226 11.14 -13.03 -10.47
CA ASN A 226 10.65 -13.20 -11.84
C ASN A 226 10.28 -11.85 -12.50
N GLY A 227 10.31 -10.72 -11.75
CA GLY A 227 9.97 -9.41 -12.25
C GLY A 227 8.46 -9.13 -12.36
N ASP A 228 7.61 -9.95 -11.74
CA ASP A 228 6.15 -9.81 -11.77
C ASP A 228 5.63 -8.93 -10.63
N LYS A 229 6.45 -8.69 -9.60
CA LYS A 229 6.07 -7.94 -8.39
C LYS A 229 7.23 -7.08 -7.91
N PRO A 230 6.99 -5.81 -7.54
CA PRO A 230 8.05 -4.96 -7.03
C PRO A 230 8.51 -5.34 -5.62
N LEU A 231 9.78 -5.07 -5.34
CA LEU A 231 10.34 -5.01 -4.00
C LEU A 231 10.25 -3.57 -3.50
N LEU A 232 9.52 -3.36 -2.40
CA LEU A 232 9.41 -2.08 -1.70
C LEU A 232 10.49 -2.01 -0.63
N VAL A 233 11.53 -1.22 -0.84
CA VAL A 233 12.67 -1.12 0.07
C VAL A 233 12.63 0.18 0.85
N LYS A 234 12.48 0.07 2.18
CA LYS A 234 12.65 1.19 3.09
C LYS A 234 14.14 1.39 3.34
N THR A 235 14.66 2.56 2.99
CA THR A 235 16.08 2.93 3.17
C THR A 235 16.20 4.45 3.22
N HIS A 236 17.17 4.99 3.94
CA HIS A 236 17.31 6.43 4.16
C HIS A 236 18.62 7.00 3.65
N ARG A 237 19.73 6.29 3.85
CA ARG A 237 21.08 6.76 3.59
C ARG A 237 21.42 6.71 2.11
N ALA A 238 22.03 7.76 1.57
CA ALA A 238 22.38 7.88 0.15
C ALA A 238 23.22 6.70 -0.37
N SER A 239 24.22 6.26 0.40
CA SER A 239 25.08 5.12 0.02
C SER A 239 24.32 3.79 0.01
N ASP A 240 23.33 3.62 0.88
CA ASP A 240 22.49 2.43 0.92
C ASP A 240 21.52 2.43 -0.27
N ILE A 241 20.96 3.59 -0.62
CA ILE A 241 20.14 3.77 -1.83
C ILE A 241 20.92 3.35 -3.07
N THR A 242 22.13 3.91 -3.29
CA THR A 242 22.97 3.54 -4.43
C THR A 242 23.28 2.03 -4.47
N THR A 243 23.52 1.43 -3.30
CA THR A 243 23.77 -0.03 -3.20
C THR A 243 22.54 -0.85 -3.58
N ILE A 244 21.35 -0.46 -3.13
CA ILE A 244 20.08 -1.13 -3.46
C ILE A 244 19.74 -0.94 -4.95
N LEU A 245 19.99 0.23 -5.54
CA LEU A 245 19.83 0.44 -6.98
C LEU A 245 20.72 -0.51 -7.80
N ALA A 246 21.98 -0.67 -7.40
CA ALA A 246 22.90 -1.61 -8.04
C ALA A 246 22.43 -3.06 -7.91
N LEU A 247 22.01 -3.48 -6.72
CA LEU A 247 21.46 -4.82 -6.48
C LEU A 247 20.21 -5.07 -7.32
N ALA A 248 19.27 -4.11 -7.36
CA ALA A 248 18.05 -4.24 -8.17
C ALA A 248 18.36 -4.42 -9.65
N LYS A 249 19.39 -3.73 -10.17
CA LYS A 249 19.89 -3.90 -11.54
C LYS A 249 20.47 -5.29 -11.76
N ASP A 250 21.32 -5.78 -10.84
CA ASP A 250 21.99 -7.09 -10.96
C ASP A 250 20.96 -8.24 -10.95
N PHE A 251 19.93 -8.13 -10.13
CA PHE A 251 18.87 -9.12 -10.02
C PHE A 251 17.68 -8.89 -10.96
N GLN A 252 17.66 -7.77 -11.71
CA GLN A 252 16.58 -7.35 -12.60
C GLN A 252 15.25 -7.17 -11.88
N LEU A 253 15.26 -6.61 -10.66
CA LEU A 253 14.08 -6.41 -9.83
C LEU A 253 13.33 -5.14 -10.23
N GLN A 254 12.02 -5.18 -10.13
CA GLN A 254 11.22 -3.97 -10.02
C GLN A 254 11.38 -3.42 -8.60
N LEU A 255 11.83 -2.16 -8.49
CA LEU A 255 12.12 -1.52 -7.19
C LEU A 255 11.19 -0.35 -6.95
N ILE A 256 10.76 -0.19 -5.70
CA ILE A 256 10.15 1.02 -5.15
C ILE A 256 10.96 1.40 -3.91
N LEU A 257 11.40 2.64 -3.79
CA LEU A 257 12.05 3.13 -2.56
C LEU A 257 11.00 3.72 -1.61
N SER A 258 11.22 3.56 -0.30
CA SER A 258 10.40 4.17 0.74
C SER A 258 11.29 4.92 1.74
N GLY A 259 10.83 6.09 2.17
CA GLY A 259 11.57 6.98 3.06
C GLY A 259 12.60 7.83 2.31
N ALA A 260 13.71 7.24 1.89
CA ALA A 260 14.77 7.86 1.10
C ALA A 260 15.16 9.27 1.58
N ILE A 261 15.38 9.45 2.89
CA ILE A 261 15.64 10.77 3.52
C ILE A 261 16.83 11.49 2.88
N GLU A 262 17.91 10.77 2.56
CA GLU A 262 19.07 11.31 1.83
C GLU A 262 18.97 11.13 0.31
N GLY A 263 17.81 10.73 -0.21
CA GLY A 263 17.60 10.50 -1.65
C GLY A 263 17.88 11.71 -2.53
N TRP A 264 17.74 12.93 -1.98
CA TRP A 264 18.11 14.16 -2.68
C TRP A 264 19.59 14.21 -3.08
N MET A 265 20.50 13.54 -2.34
CA MET A 265 21.93 13.47 -2.66
C MET A 265 22.24 12.61 -3.88
N VAL A 266 21.35 11.67 -4.21
CA VAL A 266 21.48 10.70 -5.31
C VAL A 266 20.24 10.74 -6.23
N ALA A 267 19.58 11.90 -6.29
CA ALA A 267 18.32 12.08 -7.04
C ALA A 267 18.50 11.78 -8.54
N ASP A 268 19.64 12.14 -9.14
CA ASP A 268 19.92 11.89 -10.54
C ASP A 268 20.05 10.38 -10.83
N GLU A 269 20.62 9.60 -9.89
CA GLU A 269 20.74 8.15 -10.01
C GLU A 269 19.36 7.48 -9.93
N ILE A 270 18.52 7.91 -8.97
CA ILE A 270 17.14 7.44 -8.81
C ILE A 270 16.32 7.75 -10.06
N ALA A 271 16.38 9.00 -10.54
CA ALA A 271 15.67 9.44 -11.74
C ALA A 271 16.11 8.69 -12.99
N LYS A 272 17.42 8.50 -13.18
CA LYS A 272 17.97 7.74 -14.32
C LYS A 272 17.53 6.26 -14.30
N ALA A 273 17.35 5.70 -13.11
CA ALA A 273 16.87 4.34 -12.94
C ALA A 273 15.34 4.23 -13.04
N GLU A 274 14.61 5.36 -13.15
CA GLU A 274 13.14 5.46 -13.21
C GLU A 274 12.45 4.79 -12.00
N ILE A 275 13.08 4.87 -10.81
CA ILE A 275 12.60 4.21 -9.60
C ILE A 275 11.59 5.12 -8.87
N PRO A 276 10.35 4.65 -8.62
CA PRO A 276 9.38 5.36 -7.80
C PRO A 276 9.85 5.49 -6.34
N VAL A 277 9.51 6.63 -5.71
CA VAL A 277 9.84 6.90 -4.30
C VAL A 277 8.58 7.25 -3.53
N ILE A 278 8.33 6.53 -2.44
CA ILE A 278 7.34 6.88 -1.43
C ILE A 278 8.06 7.72 -0.36
N MET A 279 7.73 9.00 -0.31
CA MET A 279 8.32 9.92 0.67
C MET A 279 7.51 9.94 1.95
N ASP A 280 8.19 10.08 3.08
CA ASP A 280 7.58 10.36 4.37
C ASP A 280 8.00 11.77 4.85
N PRO A 281 7.22 12.80 4.52
CA PRO A 281 7.61 14.18 4.82
C PRO A 281 7.51 14.52 6.32
N ILE A 282 6.79 13.73 7.11
CA ILE A 282 6.59 14.01 8.55
C ILE A 282 7.80 13.52 9.37
N HIS A 283 8.41 12.42 8.96
CA HIS A 283 9.57 11.82 9.65
C HIS A 283 10.91 12.28 9.08
N ASN A 284 10.93 13.33 8.29
CA ASN A 284 12.16 13.89 7.71
C ASN A 284 12.94 14.76 8.74
N LEU A 285 13.19 14.18 9.90
CA LEU A 285 13.99 14.81 10.97
C LEU A 285 15.23 13.95 11.25
N PRO A 286 16.39 14.58 11.59
CA PRO A 286 17.63 13.87 11.83
C PRO A 286 17.63 13.18 13.21
N ASN A 287 16.84 12.15 13.39
CA ASN A 287 16.68 11.38 14.63
C ASN A 287 17.52 10.09 14.68
N SER A 288 18.24 9.76 13.62
CA SER A 288 19.14 8.62 13.50
C SER A 288 20.36 8.97 12.66
N TYR A 289 21.40 8.15 12.68
CA TYR A 289 22.61 8.39 11.86
C TYR A 289 22.32 8.30 10.36
N GLU A 290 21.39 7.48 9.95
CA GLU A 290 20.99 7.34 8.53
C GLU A 290 20.10 8.47 8.02
N SER A 291 19.68 9.37 8.90
CA SER A 291 18.83 10.54 8.58
C SER A 291 19.53 11.88 8.85
N LEU A 292 20.86 11.89 9.07
CA LEU A 292 21.61 13.14 9.34
C LEU A 292 21.55 14.12 8.17
N GLY A 293 21.39 13.63 6.94
CA GLY A 293 21.23 14.45 5.75
C GLY A 293 19.80 14.91 5.49
N ALA A 294 18.87 14.73 6.43
CA ALA A 294 17.50 15.20 6.29
C ALA A 294 17.44 16.69 5.97
N ARG A 295 16.59 17.07 5.00
CA ARG A 295 16.32 18.46 4.61
C ARG A 295 14.82 18.67 4.55
N LEU A 296 14.38 19.80 5.07
CA LEU A 296 13.00 20.29 4.96
C LEU A 296 12.81 21.00 3.62
#